data_451848cc7a47e1d916f83007f5f9aefa
#
_entry.id   451848cc7a47e1d916f83007f5f9aefa
#
_cell.length_a   1.000
_cell.length_b   1.000
_cell.length_c   1.000
_cell.angle_alpha   90.00
_cell.angle_beta   90.00
_cell.angle_gamma   90.00
#
_symmetry.space_group_name_H-M   'P 1'
#
loop_
_entity.id
_entity.type
_entity.pdbx_description
1 polymer ?
#
loop_
_entity_poly.entity_id
_entity_poly.type
_entity_poly.pdbx_seq_one_letter_code
_entity_poly.pdbx_strand_id
1 'polypeptide(L)'
;MRADLLLHALHMAHPPLSRRPHGRLALLSLLACGAAWAQQAPAPAAVTPPGHMLAEIQVIPRPVGTASDRYKHVDAAIAVIQASGLRYEVHGLGTVVEGPPDKVWPLLQAVHQATLEAGAERTLSIIKVSNGAQAGGPRVEDLVRKFRP
;
A
#
# COMPACT_ATOMS: atom_id res chain seq x y z
N MET A 1 50.34 -27.38 -20.62
CA MET A 1 51.01 -26.43 -21.52
C MET A 1 50.44 -25.06 -21.22
N ARG A 2 51.25 -24.37 -20.45
CA ARG A 2 51.78 -23.01 -20.63
C ARG A 2 50.69 -21.94 -20.56
N ALA A 3 50.55 -21.16 -19.44
CA ALA A 3 51.49 -20.15 -18.90
C ALA A 3 51.65 -18.99 -19.87
N ASP A 4 51.27 -17.76 -19.52
CA ASP A 4 52.08 -16.67 -18.96
C ASP A 4 51.23 -15.39 -19.05
N LEU A 5 51.00 -14.65 -17.96
CA LEU A 5 51.86 -13.60 -17.41
C LEU A 5 52.04 -12.36 -18.28
N LEU A 6 51.58 -11.23 -17.75
CA LEU A 6 52.24 -9.92 -17.66
C LEU A 6 51.22 -8.87 -17.22
N LEU A 7 51.12 -8.50 -16.03
CA LEU A 7 51.89 -7.59 -15.15
C LEU A 7 52.39 -6.34 -15.89
N HIS A 8 51.73 -5.22 -15.72
CA HIS A 8 52.39 -3.90 -15.74
C HIS A 8 51.82 -3.02 -14.65
N ALA A 9 52.72 -2.81 -13.71
CA ALA A 9 52.64 -1.89 -12.58
C ALA A 9 53.12 -0.49 -13.03
N LEU A 10 52.86 0.46 -12.12
CA LEU A 10 53.51 1.76 -11.94
C LEU A 10 52.99 2.91 -12.83
N HIS A 11 52.43 3.95 -12.23
CA HIS A 11 53.27 5.03 -11.73
C HIS A 11 52.50 5.96 -10.80
N MET A 12 53.07 6.16 -9.61
CA MET A 12 52.72 7.22 -8.68
C MET A 12 53.09 8.59 -9.26
N ALA A 13 52.24 9.57 -9.05
CA ALA A 13 52.69 10.96 -9.01
C ALA A 13 51.84 11.77 -8.02
N HIS A 14 52.40 12.05 -6.89
CA HIS A 14 51.92 13.09 -5.98
C HIS A 14 52.41 14.44 -6.47
N PRO A 15 51.62 15.51 -6.47
CA PRO A 15 52.12 16.88 -6.47
C PRO A 15 52.13 17.45 -5.04
N PRO A 16 52.98 18.45 -4.80
CA PRO A 16 53.45 18.86 -3.49
C PRO A 16 52.55 19.87 -2.80
N LEU A 17 52.70 19.88 -1.48
CA LEU A 17 52.19 20.88 -0.55
C LEU A 17 52.77 22.27 -0.86
N SER A 18 51.92 23.25 -1.10
CA SER A 18 52.30 24.65 -1.05
C SER A 18 51.55 25.41 0.03
N ARG A 19 52.33 26.16 0.73
CA ARG A 19 52.18 26.90 1.98
C ARG A 19 51.03 27.90 1.98
N ARG A 20 50.43 28.07 3.18
CA ARG A 20 49.57 29.19 3.59
C ARG A 20 50.29 30.54 3.49
N PRO A 21 49.48 31.62 3.34
CA PRO A 21 49.63 32.69 4.31
C PRO A 21 48.31 33.08 4.99
N HIS A 22 48.52 33.62 6.17
CA HIS A 22 47.57 34.13 7.14
C HIS A 22 46.82 35.36 6.63
N GLY A 23 45.60 35.50 7.04
CA GLY A 23 45.09 36.84 7.21
C GLY A 23 43.63 37.04 6.93
N ARG A 24 42.95 37.35 7.98
CA ARG A 24 41.80 38.23 8.15
C ARG A 24 40.46 37.58 8.42
N LEU A 25 40.04 37.85 9.63
CA LEU A 25 38.68 37.77 10.12
C LEU A 25 37.65 38.20 9.08
N ALA A 26 36.69 37.37 8.81
CA ALA A 26 35.43 37.75 8.24
C ALA A 26 34.34 37.08 9.05
N LEU A 27 33.43 37.93 9.53
CA LEU A 27 32.29 37.65 10.39
C LEU A 27 31.54 36.38 10.02
N LEU A 28 31.27 35.58 11.05
CA LEU A 28 30.23 34.57 11.04
C LEU A 28 28.86 35.21 10.83
N SER A 29 28.32 35.06 9.66
CA SER A 29 26.86 35.12 9.46
C SER A 29 26.33 33.71 9.57
N LEU A 30 25.92 33.31 10.77
CA LEU A 30 25.09 32.15 11.03
C LEU A 30 23.71 32.41 10.41
N LEU A 31 23.56 32.04 9.16
CA LEU A 31 22.23 31.76 8.58
C LEU A 31 21.79 30.41 9.14
N ALA A 32 21.12 30.48 10.30
CA ALA A 32 20.31 29.39 10.81
C ALA A 32 19.17 29.17 9.81
N CYS A 33 19.40 28.25 8.88
CA CYS A 33 18.34 27.69 8.05
C CYS A 33 17.46 26.82 8.96
N GLY A 34 16.58 27.48 9.71
CA GLY A 34 15.52 26.82 10.45
C GLY A 34 14.61 26.13 9.44
N ALA A 35 14.85 24.83 9.22
CA ALA A 35 13.85 23.97 8.64
C ALA A 35 12.67 23.94 9.61
N ALA A 36 11.74 24.88 9.44
CA ALA A 36 10.43 24.81 10.03
C ALA A 36 9.75 23.59 9.38
N TRP A 37 9.88 22.46 10.02
CA TRP A 37 8.97 21.35 9.80
C TRP A 37 7.60 21.88 10.18
N ALA A 38 6.83 22.26 9.17
CA ALA A 38 5.42 22.56 9.37
C ALA A 38 4.83 21.32 10.03
N GLN A 39 4.62 21.39 11.36
CA GLN A 39 3.80 20.44 12.07
C GLN A 39 2.43 20.52 11.41
N GLN A 40 2.20 19.56 10.51
CA GLN A 40 0.85 19.33 9.99
C GLN A 40 0.01 19.03 11.21
N ALA A 41 -0.90 19.95 11.52
CA ALA A 41 -1.92 19.70 12.52
C ALA A 41 -2.57 18.35 12.18
N PRO A 42 -2.83 17.48 13.18
CA PRO A 42 -3.52 16.24 12.92
C PRO A 42 -4.79 16.57 12.15
N ALA A 43 -4.95 15.92 10.98
CA ALA A 43 -6.16 16.07 10.21
C ALA A 43 -7.36 15.84 11.13
N PRO A 44 -8.41 16.68 11.09
CA PRO A 44 -9.59 16.45 11.91
C PRO A 44 -10.04 15.01 11.70
N ALA A 45 -10.30 14.30 12.80
CA ALA A 45 -10.76 12.90 12.74
C ALA A 45 -11.92 12.86 11.75
N ALA A 46 -11.75 12.08 10.68
CA ALA A 46 -12.77 11.95 9.67
C ALA A 46 -14.05 11.45 10.35
N VAL A 47 -15.03 12.30 10.45
CA VAL A 47 -16.36 11.90 10.93
C VAL A 47 -16.90 10.97 9.86
N THR A 48 -16.84 9.66 10.13
CA THR A 48 -17.45 8.66 9.25
C THR A 48 -18.95 8.92 9.24
N PRO A 49 -19.56 9.22 8.11
CA PRO A 49 -20.99 9.42 8.07
C PRO A 49 -21.72 8.19 8.58
N PRO A 50 -22.72 8.31 9.45
CA PRO A 50 -23.57 7.20 9.78
C PRO A 50 -24.26 6.74 8.49
N GLY A 51 -23.94 5.55 8.00
CA GLY A 51 -24.48 5.10 6.75
C GLY A 51 -24.20 3.62 6.51
N HIS A 52 -24.80 3.10 5.47
CA HIS A 52 -24.54 1.77 4.97
C HIS A 52 -23.70 1.89 3.70
N MET A 53 -22.61 1.15 3.65
CA MET A 53 -21.71 1.09 2.51
C MET A 53 -21.84 -0.27 1.84
N LEU A 54 -21.94 -0.26 0.53
CA LEU A 54 -21.82 -1.41 -0.33
C LEU A 54 -20.48 -1.30 -1.07
N ALA A 55 -19.67 -2.33 -1.02
CA ALA A 55 -18.41 -2.39 -1.74
C ALA A 55 -18.26 -3.72 -2.48
N GLU A 56 -17.72 -3.68 -3.68
CA GLU A 56 -17.20 -4.84 -4.39
C GLU A 56 -15.68 -4.74 -4.43
N ILE A 57 -15.00 -5.82 -4.05
CA ILE A 57 -13.55 -5.92 -4.18
C ILE A 57 -13.16 -7.13 -5.02
N GLN A 58 -12.34 -6.89 -6.03
CA GLN A 58 -11.63 -7.92 -6.79
C GLN A 58 -10.15 -7.82 -6.48
N VAL A 59 -9.53 -8.89 -5.98
CA VAL A 59 -8.08 -8.99 -5.82
C VAL A 59 -7.48 -9.78 -6.98
N ILE A 60 -6.36 -9.28 -7.52
CA ILE A 60 -5.65 -9.89 -8.65
C ILE A 60 -4.19 -10.07 -8.23
N PRO A 61 -3.90 -11.07 -7.37
CA PRO A 61 -2.54 -11.34 -6.90
C PRO A 61 -1.68 -11.97 -8.00
N ARG A 62 -0.38 -11.77 -7.92
CA ARG A 62 0.63 -12.39 -8.79
C ARG A 62 1.75 -12.98 -7.95
N PRO A 63 1.95 -14.31 -7.99
CA PRO A 63 1.06 -15.32 -8.60
C PRO A 63 -0.30 -15.39 -7.88
N VAL A 64 -1.29 -16.04 -8.49
CA VAL A 64 -2.63 -16.24 -7.91
C VAL A 64 -2.60 -17.16 -6.69
N GLY A 65 -1.66 -18.09 -6.70
CA GLY A 65 -1.44 -19.07 -5.64
C GLY A 65 -0.11 -19.79 -5.86
N THR A 66 -0.02 -21.01 -5.38
CA THR A 66 1.17 -21.88 -5.48
C THR A 66 0.90 -23.06 -6.39
N ALA A 67 1.94 -23.86 -6.69
CA ALA A 67 1.80 -25.09 -7.48
C ALA A 67 0.89 -26.14 -6.79
N SER A 68 0.89 -26.17 -5.46
CA SER A 68 0.07 -27.08 -4.65
C SER A 68 -1.30 -26.52 -4.29
N ASP A 69 -1.46 -25.18 -4.35
CA ASP A 69 -2.69 -24.49 -4.01
C ASP A 69 -2.90 -23.30 -4.95
N ARG A 70 -3.66 -23.56 -6.00
CA ARG A 70 -3.82 -22.66 -7.14
C ARG A 70 -4.37 -21.27 -6.79
N TYR A 71 -5.21 -21.16 -5.77
CA TYR A 71 -5.89 -19.93 -5.40
C TYR A 71 -5.52 -19.42 -3.99
N LYS A 72 -4.48 -19.98 -3.38
CA LYS A 72 -4.04 -19.67 -2.02
C LYS A 72 -4.11 -18.19 -1.65
N HIS A 73 -3.63 -17.32 -2.53
CA HIS A 73 -3.56 -15.88 -2.25
C HIS A 73 -4.94 -15.20 -2.33
N VAL A 74 -5.83 -15.71 -3.18
CA VAL A 74 -7.23 -15.24 -3.27
C VAL A 74 -8.01 -15.77 -2.07
N ASP A 75 -7.81 -17.02 -1.70
CA ASP A 75 -8.50 -17.64 -0.57
C ASP A 75 -8.14 -16.96 0.75
N ALA A 76 -6.89 -16.50 0.91
CA ALA A 76 -6.49 -15.69 2.05
C ALA A 76 -7.28 -14.37 2.16
N ALA A 77 -7.51 -13.70 1.03
CA ALA A 77 -8.34 -12.51 0.97
C ALA A 77 -9.80 -12.79 1.34
N ILE A 78 -10.36 -13.89 0.84
CA ILE A 78 -11.73 -14.31 1.18
C ILE A 78 -11.84 -14.66 2.66
N ALA A 79 -10.85 -15.32 3.23
CA ALA A 79 -10.84 -15.67 4.66
C ALA A 79 -10.91 -14.42 5.57
N VAL A 80 -10.24 -13.32 5.20
CA VAL A 80 -10.33 -12.04 5.93
C VAL A 80 -11.75 -11.48 5.86
N ILE A 81 -12.41 -11.56 4.70
CA ILE A 81 -13.80 -11.12 4.57
C ILE A 81 -14.72 -11.97 5.44
N GLN A 82 -14.55 -13.28 5.43
CA GLN A 82 -15.34 -14.21 6.26
C GLN A 82 -15.17 -13.90 7.76
N ALA A 83 -13.94 -13.63 8.19
CA ALA A 83 -13.65 -13.32 9.59
C ALA A 83 -14.18 -11.95 10.04
N SER A 84 -14.54 -11.06 9.14
CA SER A 84 -15.00 -9.70 9.45
C SER A 84 -16.36 -9.66 10.16
N GLY A 85 -17.18 -10.71 10.01
CA GLY A 85 -18.56 -10.74 10.47
C GLY A 85 -19.52 -9.82 9.71
N LEU A 86 -19.05 -9.13 8.65
CA LEU A 86 -19.90 -8.34 7.77
C LEU A 86 -20.65 -9.26 6.81
N ARG A 87 -21.80 -8.79 6.31
CA ARG A 87 -22.49 -9.49 5.22
C ARG A 87 -21.66 -9.43 3.95
N TYR A 88 -21.52 -10.55 3.26
CA TYR A 88 -20.77 -10.65 2.02
C TYR A 88 -21.37 -11.70 1.07
N GLU A 89 -21.03 -11.55 -0.22
CA GLU A 89 -21.34 -12.55 -1.27
C GLU A 89 -20.09 -12.70 -2.15
N VAL A 90 -19.59 -13.96 -2.27
CA VAL A 90 -18.45 -14.27 -3.16
C VAL A 90 -18.98 -14.58 -4.55
N HIS A 91 -18.43 -13.91 -5.56
CA HIS A 91 -18.74 -14.11 -6.97
C HIS A 91 -17.49 -14.51 -7.75
N GLY A 92 -17.65 -14.97 -8.97
CA GLY A 92 -16.53 -15.43 -9.80
C GLY A 92 -15.49 -14.37 -10.16
N LEU A 93 -15.86 -13.08 -10.08
CA LEU A 93 -14.97 -11.97 -10.45
C LEU A 93 -14.72 -10.97 -9.30
N GLY A 94 -15.25 -11.20 -8.12
CA GLY A 94 -15.09 -10.32 -6.97
C GLY A 94 -15.97 -10.74 -5.81
N THR A 95 -15.83 -10.05 -4.69
CA THR A 95 -16.64 -10.26 -3.50
C THR A 95 -17.31 -8.96 -3.13
N VAL A 96 -18.63 -9.03 -2.95
CA VAL A 96 -19.42 -7.92 -2.44
C VAL A 96 -19.46 -8.00 -0.93
N VAL A 97 -19.26 -6.87 -0.25
CA VAL A 97 -19.41 -6.71 1.19
C VAL A 97 -20.30 -5.52 1.50
N GLU A 98 -21.06 -5.60 2.58
CA GLU A 98 -21.90 -4.50 3.01
C GLU A 98 -21.84 -4.30 4.52
N GLY A 99 -21.88 -3.05 4.96
CA GLY A 99 -21.83 -2.69 6.38
C GLY A 99 -21.54 -1.22 6.64
N PRO A 100 -21.24 -0.87 7.89
CA PRO A 100 -20.84 0.48 8.26
C PRO A 100 -19.52 0.88 7.58
N PRO A 101 -19.39 2.11 7.06
CA PRO A 101 -18.19 2.56 6.35
C PRO A 101 -16.90 2.46 7.16
N ASP A 102 -16.96 2.70 8.47
CA ASP A 102 -15.84 2.59 9.41
C ASP A 102 -15.33 1.16 9.58
N LYS A 103 -16.12 0.16 9.22
CA LYS A 103 -15.72 -1.25 9.17
C LYS A 103 -15.36 -1.71 7.76
N VAL A 104 -16.07 -1.24 6.74
CA VAL A 104 -15.83 -1.67 5.36
C VAL A 104 -14.50 -1.15 4.83
N TRP A 105 -14.14 0.12 5.04
CA TRP A 105 -12.86 0.66 4.57
C TRP A 105 -11.64 -0.08 5.11
N PRO A 106 -11.50 -0.30 6.43
CA PRO A 106 -10.38 -1.08 6.95
C PRO A 106 -10.38 -2.53 6.44
N LEU A 107 -11.56 -3.13 6.26
CA LEU A 107 -11.67 -4.47 5.69
C LEU A 107 -11.11 -4.54 4.27
N LEU A 108 -11.46 -3.59 3.38
CA LEU A 108 -10.94 -3.57 2.02
C LEU A 108 -9.41 -3.48 1.98
N GLN A 109 -8.82 -2.69 2.87
CA GLN A 109 -7.37 -2.61 3.04
C GLN A 109 -6.79 -3.94 3.52
N ALA A 110 -7.39 -4.56 4.54
CA ALA A 110 -6.94 -5.84 5.08
C ALA A 110 -7.02 -6.96 4.04
N VAL A 111 -8.07 -6.99 3.23
CA VAL A 111 -8.26 -7.95 2.12
C VAL A 111 -7.14 -7.84 1.08
N HIS A 112 -6.77 -6.61 0.69
CA HIS A 112 -5.64 -6.39 -0.21
C HIS A 112 -4.33 -6.90 0.42
N GLN A 113 -4.07 -6.54 1.66
CA GLN A 113 -2.86 -6.89 2.38
C GLN A 113 -2.72 -8.41 2.59
N ALA A 114 -3.82 -9.11 2.87
CA ALA A 114 -3.81 -10.54 3.09
C ALA A 114 -3.26 -11.35 1.91
N THR A 115 -3.44 -10.88 0.68
CA THR A 115 -2.88 -11.55 -0.51
C THR A 115 -1.35 -11.49 -0.52
N LEU A 116 -0.77 -10.35 -0.10
CA LEU A 116 0.67 -10.15 -0.01
C LEU A 116 1.25 -10.97 1.14
N GLU A 117 0.61 -10.98 2.29
CA GLU A 117 1.00 -11.79 3.46
C GLU A 117 0.93 -13.29 3.17
N ALA A 118 0.00 -13.70 2.32
CA ALA A 118 -0.10 -15.10 1.87
C ALA A 118 1.02 -15.51 0.90
N GLY A 119 1.81 -14.56 0.39
CA GLY A 119 2.98 -14.80 -0.45
C GLY A 119 2.86 -14.30 -1.90
N ALA A 120 1.85 -13.51 -2.23
CA ALA A 120 1.82 -12.85 -3.54
C ALA A 120 2.96 -11.80 -3.62
N GLU A 121 3.68 -11.79 -4.73
CA GLU A 121 4.75 -10.80 -4.99
C GLU A 121 4.18 -9.40 -5.22
N ARG A 122 2.98 -9.32 -5.76
CA ARG A 122 2.24 -8.09 -6.01
C ARG A 122 0.74 -8.37 -6.11
N THR A 123 -0.06 -7.37 -5.80
CA THR A 123 -1.52 -7.45 -5.93
C THR A 123 -2.06 -6.15 -6.53
N LEU A 124 -2.98 -6.30 -7.47
CA LEU A 124 -3.88 -5.23 -7.90
C LEU A 124 -5.24 -5.49 -7.27
N SER A 125 -5.85 -4.48 -6.63
CA SER A 125 -7.24 -4.55 -6.21
C SER A 125 -8.08 -3.56 -7.00
N ILE A 126 -9.24 -4.00 -7.47
CA ILE A 126 -10.27 -3.15 -8.08
C ILE A 126 -11.40 -3.07 -7.07
N ILE A 127 -11.73 -1.84 -6.66
CA ILE A 127 -12.73 -1.59 -5.64
C ILE A 127 -13.81 -0.67 -6.22
N LYS A 128 -15.06 -1.09 -6.11
CA LYS A 128 -16.24 -0.27 -6.40
C LYS A 128 -16.97 -0.02 -5.10
N VAL A 129 -17.33 1.22 -4.84
CA VAL A 129 -17.96 1.61 -3.58
C VAL A 129 -19.21 2.44 -3.86
N SER A 130 -20.26 2.13 -3.13
CA SER A 130 -21.47 2.93 -3.06
C SER A 130 -21.84 3.17 -1.60
N ASN A 131 -21.96 4.42 -1.20
CA ASN A 131 -22.48 4.80 0.11
C ASN A 131 -23.30 6.08 -0.01
N GLY A 132 -24.27 6.24 0.87
CA GLY A 132 -25.07 7.45 0.99
C GLY A 132 -24.49 8.40 2.03
N ALA A 133 -24.71 9.70 1.87
CA ALA A 133 -24.34 10.73 2.85
C ALA A 133 -25.20 10.67 4.13
N GLN A 134 -26.35 10.02 4.06
CA GLN A 134 -27.28 9.86 5.18
C GLN A 134 -27.37 8.41 5.64
N ALA A 135 -27.92 8.20 6.83
CA ALA A 135 -28.21 6.89 7.35
C ALA A 135 -29.12 6.12 6.37
N GLY A 136 -28.67 4.96 5.94
CA GLY A 136 -29.36 4.15 4.93
C GLY A 136 -28.70 4.29 3.55
N GLY A 137 -27.96 3.31 3.15
CA GLY A 137 -27.43 3.13 1.78
C GLY A 137 -28.11 1.93 1.12
N PRO A 138 -27.87 1.70 -0.18
CA PRO A 138 -28.41 0.55 -0.88
C PRO A 138 -27.85 -0.74 -0.27
N ARG A 139 -28.74 -1.71 -0.06
CA ARG A 139 -28.35 -3.08 0.31
C ARG A 139 -28.35 -3.95 -0.94
N VAL A 140 -27.47 -4.94 -0.95
CA VAL A 140 -27.41 -5.91 -2.07
C VAL A 140 -28.79 -6.48 -2.34
N GLU A 141 -29.49 -6.92 -1.28
CA GLU A 141 -30.80 -7.54 -1.42
C GLU A 141 -31.83 -6.62 -2.09
N ASP A 142 -31.86 -5.34 -1.75
CA ASP A 142 -32.79 -4.39 -2.33
C ASP A 142 -32.55 -4.17 -3.83
N LEU A 143 -31.27 -4.20 -4.23
CA LEU A 143 -30.86 -4.01 -5.63
C LEU A 143 -31.18 -5.22 -6.50
N VAL A 144 -31.05 -6.44 -5.95
CA VAL A 144 -31.12 -7.67 -6.76
C VAL A 144 -32.42 -8.47 -6.55
N ARG A 145 -33.25 -8.11 -5.57
CA ARG A 145 -34.48 -8.87 -5.18
C ARG A 145 -35.37 -9.24 -6.38
N LYS A 146 -35.58 -8.31 -7.28
CA LYS A 146 -36.43 -8.53 -8.46
C LYS A 146 -35.85 -9.48 -9.52
N PHE A 147 -34.54 -9.80 -9.37
CA PHE A 147 -33.83 -10.68 -10.32
C PHE A 147 -33.49 -12.04 -9.72
N ARG A 148 -33.78 -12.25 -8.44
CA ARG A 148 -33.65 -13.55 -7.79
C ARG A 148 -34.94 -14.32 -7.93
N PRO A 149 -34.87 -15.64 -8.32
CA PRO A 149 -36.06 -16.50 -8.39
C PRO A 149 -36.73 -16.69 -7.03
#